data_6e59e841116e611c72dad435eb876be3
#
_entry.id   6e59e841116e611c72dad435eb876be3
#
_cell.length_a   1.000
_cell.length_b   1.000
_cell.length_c   1.000
_cell.angle_alpha   90.00
_cell.angle_beta   90.00
_cell.angle_gamma   90.00
#
_symmetry.space_group_name_H-M   'P 1'
#
loop_
_entity.id
_entity.type
_entity.pdbx_description
1 polymer ?
#
loop_
_entity_poly.entity_id
_entity_poly.type
_entity_poly.pdbx_seq_one_letter_code
_entity_poly.pdbx_strand_id
1 'polypeptide(L)'
;LELRKNTGAEEFRARDLFYALWIPDLFMRRVEEDGDWTLMSEHECPGLSNTYGEEFVELYEKYEKKIPHLEKIKARDLMSKIIEAQIETGQPYMLYKDSINNKSNQKNIGIIKSSNLCAEIVEYSDKSETSVCNLASIALPKFIKKSKNNKNKEYDYKALYKTAKLAIKNLDEVIDINFYP
;
A
#
# COMPACT_ATOMS: atom_id res chain seq x y z
N LEU A 1 -6.96 14.23 3.49
CA LEU A 1 -7.79 13.63 4.56
C LEU A 1 -9.22 14.18 4.55
N GLU A 2 -9.41 15.47 4.26
CA GLU A 2 -10.72 16.13 4.35
C GLU A 2 -11.71 15.74 3.22
N LEU A 3 -11.22 15.37 2.05
CA LEU A 3 -12.05 15.14 0.83
C LEU A 3 -13.17 14.10 0.99
N ARG A 4 -13.01 13.13 1.87
CA ARG A 4 -14.00 12.07 2.11
C ARG A 4 -14.77 12.20 3.42
N LYS A 5 -14.43 13.16 4.27
CA LYS A 5 -15.14 13.35 5.54
C LYS A 5 -16.64 13.57 5.34
N ASN A 6 -17.43 13.15 6.32
CA ASN A 6 -18.90 13.27 6.30
C ASN A 6 -19.39 14.69 6.62
N THR A 7 -18.58 15.70 6.36
CA THR A 7 -18.84 17.12 6.64
C THR A 7 -18.72 17.95 5.36
N GLY A 8 -19.38 19.10 5.33
CA GLY A 8 -19.37 20.02 4.19
C GLY A 8 -20.45 19.75 3.17
N ALA A 9 -20.50 20.57 2.12
CA ALA A 9 -21.46 20.44 1.04
C ALA A 9 -21.13 19.21 0.17
N GLU A 10 -22.15 18.48 -0.28
CA GLU A 10 -22.01 17.21 -1.01
C GLU A 10 -21.16 17.36 -2.29
N GLU A 11 -21.26 18.47 -2.96
CA GLU A 11 -20.52 18.81 -4.19
C GLU A 11 -18.99 18.87 -4.02
N PHE A 12 -18.51 19.06 -2.78
CA PHE A 12 -17.09 19.08 -2.44
C PHE A 12 -16.58 17.75 -1.84
N ARG A 13 -17.43 16.74 -1.76
CA ARG A 13 -17.09 15.48 -1.14
C ARG A 13 -16.73 14.42 -2.19
N ALA A 14 -15.52 13.91 -2.12
CA ALA A 14 -15.04 12.84 -3.01
C ALA A 14 -15.35 11.46 -2.43
N ARG A 15 -16.64 11.08 -2.36
CA ARG A 15 -17.09 9.81 -1.76
C ARG A 15 -16.49 8.58 -2.40
N ASP A 16 -16.30 8.62 -3.72
CA ASP A 16 -15.81 7.49 -4.52
C ASP A 16 -14.29 7.53 -4.74
N LEU A 17 -13.61 8.50 -4.12
CA LEU A 17 -12.15 8.57 -4.16
C LEU A 17 -11.56 7.58 -3.16
N PHE A 18 -10.72 6.67 -3.67
CA PHE A 18 -9.90 5.77 -2.86
C PHE A 18 -8.46 6.26 -2.91
N TYR A 19 -7.83 6.41 -1.76
CA TYR A 19 -6.47 6.92 -1.66
C TYR A 19 -5.69 6.26 -0.53
N ALA A 20 -4.39 6.27 -0.68
CA ALA A 20 -3.43 5.71 0.27
C ALA A 20 -2.35 6.73 0.63
N LEU A 21 -1.76 6.57 1.78
CA LEU A 21 -0.55 7.26 2.19
C LEU A 21 0.63 6.31 2.02
N TRP A 22 1.70 6.81 1.41
CA TRP A 22 2.96 6.11 1.22
C TRP A 22 3.93 6.52 2.30
N ILE A 23 3.93 5.77 3.42
CA ILE A 23 4.50 6.18 4.71
C ILE A 23 5.93 5.66 4.85
N PRO A 24 6.93 6.55 5.03
CA PRO A 24 8.29 6.17 5.37
C PRO A 24 8.41 5.83 6.86
N ASP A 25 9.35 4.96 7.22
CA ASP A 25 9.64 4.59 8.61
C ASP A 25 10.04 5.81 9.46
N LEU A 26 10.66 6.82 8.85
CA LEU A 26 10.97 8.09 9.52
C LEU A 26 9.73 8.76 10.11
N PHE A 27 8.60 8.75 9.39
CA PHE A 27 7.36 9.32 9.92
C PHE A 27 6.91 8.57 11.16
N MET A 28 6.94 7.24 11.14
CA MET A 28 6.53 6.42 12.28
C MET A 28 7.45 6.62 13.50
N ARG A 29 8.77 6.74 13.28
CA ARG A 29 9.71 7.11 14.34
C ARG A 29 9.38 8.45 14.97
N ARG A 30 9.08 9.47 14.16
CA ARG A 30 8.69 10.79 14.66
C ARG A 30 7.34 10.80 15.39
N VAL A 31 6.41 9.93 15.01
CA VAL A 31 5.17 9.71 15.78
C VAL A 31 5.49 9.13 17.17
N GLU A 32 6.36 8.14 17.24
CA GLU A 32 6.77 7.50 18.50
C GLU A 32 7.51 8.49 19.44
N GLU A 33 8.41 9.29 18.88
CA GLU A 33 9.25 10.27 19.58
C GLU A 33 8.54 11.62 19.86
N ASP A 34 7.29 11.79 19.41
CA ASP A 34 6.56 13.07 19.45
C ASP A 34 7.30 14.22 18.73
N GLY A 35 7.98 13.86 17.65
CA GLY A 35 8.74 14.78 16.82
C GLY A 35 7.88 15.60 15.86
N ASP A 36 8.53 16.53 15.16
CA ASP A 36 7.92 17.33 14.12
C ASP A 36 7.98 16.61 12.77
N TRP A 37 6.94 16.78 11.94
CA TRP A 37 6.92 16.37 10.54
C TRP A 37 6.85 17.59 9.66
N THR A 38 7.81 17.74 8.76
CA THR A 38 7.89 18.87 7.83
C THR A 38 7.12 18.56 6.57
N LEU A 39 6.20 19.44 6.19
CA LEU A 39 5.45 19.30 4.95
C LEU A 39 6.32 19.75 3.77
N MET A 40 6.53 18.86 2.82
CA MET A 40 7.39 19.06 1.66
C MET A 40 6.64 18.77 0.37
N SER A 41 6.88 19.60 -0.64
CA SER A 41 6.42 19.34 -2.01
C SER A 41 7.57 18.78 -2.85
N GLU A 42 7.26 17.92 -3.82
CA GLU A 42 8.27 17.38 -4.75
C GLU A 42 8.93 18.49 -5.60
N HIS A 43 8.25 19.62 -5.78
CA HIS A 43 8.79 20.78 -6.49
C HIS A 43 9.93 21.47 -5.71
N GLU A 44 9.75 21.65 -4.39
CA GLU A 44 10.75 22.30 -3.53
C GLU A 44 11.81 21.31 -3.02
N CYS A 45 11.41 20.05 -2.85
CA CYS A 45 12.23 18.98 -2.28
C CYS A 45 12.26 17.78 -3.23
N PRO A 46 12.83 17.92 -4.43
CA PRO A 46 12.80 16.86 -5.44
C PRO A 46 13.57 15.62 -5.01
N GLY A 47 13.08 14.44 -5.47
CA GLY A 47 13.76 13.17 -5.29
C GLY A 47 13.29 12.36 -4.07
N LEU A 48 12.45 12.90 -3.20
CA LEU A 48 11.92 12.17 -2.05
C LEU A 48 11.08 10.96 -2.48
N SER A 49 10.40 11.04 -3.61
CA SER A 49 9.65 9.93 -4.20
C SER A 49 10.54 8.82 -4.77
N ASN A 50 11.81 9.14 -5.05
CA ASN A 50 12.79 8.23 -5.65
C ASN A 50 13.77 7.61 -4.63
N THR A 51 13.54 7.81 -3.36
CA THR A 51 14.38 7.28 -2.27
C THR A 51 13.53 6.57 -1.22
N TYR A 52 14.12 5.63 -0.49
CA TYR A 52 13.52 4.95 0.67
C TYR A 52 14.61 4.57 1.68
N GLY A 53 14.21 4.15 2.88
CA GLY A 53 15.15 3.80 3.95
C GLY A 53 16.05 4.97 4.35
N GLU A 54 17.31 4.70 4.60
CA GLU A 54 18.28 5.71 5.06
C GLU A 54 18.52 6.82 4.03
N GLU A 55 18.52 6.51 2.73
CA GLU A 55 18.65 7.54 1.69
C GLU A 55 17.50 8.56 1.75
N PHE A 56 16.29 8.09 2.04
CA PHE A 56 15.15 8.97 2.24
C PHE A 56 15.35 9.86 3.48
N VAL A 57 15.80 9.27 4.58
CA VAL A 57 16.05 10.01 5.84
C VAL A 57 17.07 11.12 5.62
N GLU A 58 18.22 10.79 5.03
CA GLU A 58 19.28 11.76 4.75
C GLU A 58 18.80 12.90 3.85
N LEU A 59 18.06 12.57 2.79
CA LEU A 59 17.55 13.56 1.86
C LEU A 59 16.48 14.45 2.51
N TYR A 60 15.58 13.87 3.28
CA TYR A 60 14.51 14.57 3.98
C TYR A 60 15.09 15.55 5.02
N GLU A 61 16.00 15.09 5.87
CA GLU A 61 16.65 15.93 6.89
C GLU A 61 17.55 17.01 6.28
N LYS A 62 18.16 16.73 5.14
CA LYS A 62 18.90 17.74 4.37
C LYS A 62 17.98 18.89 3.93
N TYR A 63 16.77 18.58 3.44
CA TYR A 63 15.80 19.60 3.08
C TYR A 63 15.27 20.36 4.29
N GLU A 64 15.01 19.71 5.41
CA GLU A 64 14.63 20.38 6.65
C GLU A 64 15.66 21.44 7.10
N LYS A 65 16.94 21.14 6.94
CA LYS A 65 18.02 22.06 7.28
C LYS A 65 18.18 23.19 6.26
N LYS A 66 17.99 22.86 4.98
CA LYS A 66 18.23 23.80 3.86
C LYS A 66 17.09 24.81 3.67
N ILE A 67 15.85 24.41 3.97
CA ILE A 67 14.65 25.19 3.68
C ILE A 67 13.88 25.45 5.00
N PRO A 68 14.31 26.44 5.79
CA PRO A 68 13.77 26.63 7.15
C PRO A 68 12.34 27.17 7.21
N HIS A 69 11.79 27.66 6.11
CA HIS A 69 10.43 28.21 6.02
C HIS A 69 9.34 27.15 5.76
N LEU A 70 9.70 25.88 5.54
CA LEU A 70 8.74 24.80 5.37
C LEU A 70 7.88 24.63 6.63
N GLU A 71 6.59 24.41 6.41
CA GLU A 71 5.63 24.20 7.47
C GLU A 71 5.94 22.90 8.23
N LYS A 72 5.88 22.97 9.56
CA LYS A 72 6.06 21.82 10.45
C LYS A 72 4.82 21.60 11.28
N ILE A 73 4.46 20.34 11.43
CA ILE A 73 3.34 19.89 12.26
C ILE A 73 3.84 18.77 13.18
N LYS A 74 3.17 18.55 14.28
CA LYS A 74 3.46 17.38 15.12
C LYS A 74 3.07 16.10 14.38
N ALA A 75 4.00 15.15 14.32
CA ALA A 75 3.75 13.86 13.66
C ALA A 75 2.59 13.11 14.34
N ARG A 76 2.44 13.20 15.66
CA ARG A 76 1.29 12.62 16.39
C ARG A 76 -0.02 13.27 16.03
N ASP A 77 -0.05 14.58 15.84
CA ASP A 77 -1.28 15.28 15.45
C ASP A 77 -1.72 14.85 14.04
N LEU A 78 -0.77 14.72 13.11
CA LEU A 78 -1.05 14.19 11.78
C LEU A 78 -1.53 12.74 11.85
N MET A 79 -0.89 11.89 12.66
CA MET A 79 -1.31 10.50 12.84
C MET A 79 -2.71 10.40 13.44
N SER A 80 -3.04 11.25 14.42
CA SER A 80 -4.37 11.31 15.01
C SER A 80 -5.44 11.67 13.97
N LYS A 81 -5.15 12.64 13.09
CA LYS A 81 -6.05 12.99 11.97
C LYS A 81 -6.21 11.88 10.95
N ILE A 82 -5.14 11.11 10.71
CA ILE A 82 -5.21 9.93 9.83
C ILE A 82 -6.14 8.87 10.42
N ILE A 83 -5.97 8.56 11.70
CA ILE A 83 -6.80 7.57 12.41
C ILE A 83 -8.27 8.03 12.46
N GLU A 84 -8.52 9.29 12.77
CA GLU A 84 -9.87 9.87 12.75
C GLU A 84 -10.53 9.70 11.39
N ALA A 85 -9.81 10.02 10.30
CA ALA A 85 -10.32 9.84 8.94
C ALA A 85 -10.61 8.36 8.62
N GLN A 86 -9.77 7.44 9.10
CA GLN A 86 -9.96 6.00 8.92
C GLN A 86 -11.19 5.47 9.67
N ILE A 87 -11.42 5.93 10.89
CA ILE A 87 -12.60 5.56 11.68
C ILE A 87 -13.87 6.07 10.97
N GLU A 88 -13.84 7.28 10.47
CA GLU A 88 -15.00 7.90 9.82
C GLU A 88 -15.29 7.34 8.42
N THR A 89 -14.26 7.08 7.62
CA THR A 89 -14.41 6.80 6.18
C THR A 89 -13.79 5.48 5.70
N GLY A 90 -13.04 4.79 6.54
CA GLY A 90 -12.23 3.61 6.15
C GLY A 90 -10.95 3.96 5.41
N GLN A 91 -10.63 5.24 5.22
CA GLN A 91 -9.47 5.69 4.46
C GLN A 91 -8.78 6.90 5.11
N PRO A 92 -7.50 7.17 4.79
CA PRO A 92 -6.63 6.54 3.76
C PRO A 92 -6.16 5.14 4.12
N TYR A 93 -5.79 4.33 3.12
CA TYR A 93 -4.96 3.15 3.36
C TYR A 93 -3.57 3.59 3.81
N MET A 94 -2.92 2.81 4.67
CA MET A 94 -1.55 3.07 5.11
C MET A 94 -0.62 2.02 4.50
N LEU A 95 0.28 2.45 3.63
CA LEU A 95 1.26 1.61 2.96
C LEU A 95 2.67 2.03 3.39
N TYR A 96 3.48 1.08 3.82
CA TYR A 96 4.79 1.32 4.41
C TYR A 96 5.87 1.25 3.34
N LYS A 97 6.28 2.42 2.86
CA LYS A 97 7.23 2.65 1.76
C LYS A 97 8.51 1.83 1.89
N ASP A 98 9.16 1.91 3.06
CA ASP A 98 10.46 1.30 3.27
C ASP A 98 10.37 -0.22 3.34
N SER A 99 9.41 -0.75 4.10
CA SER A 99 9.17 -2.19 4.20
C SER A 99 8.81 -2.82 2.86
N ILE A 100 7.98 -2.15 2.05
CA ILE A 100 7.59 -2.62 0.73
C ILE A 100 8.82 -2.71 -0.19
N ASN A 101 9.60 -1.63 -0.28
CA ASN A 101 10.77 -1.61 -1.13
C ASN A 101 11.87 -2.55 -0.65
N ASN A 102 12.06 -2.67 0.67
CA ASN A 102 13.02 -3.60 1.25
C ASN A 102 12.70 -5.08 0.99
N LYS A 103 11.41 -5.42 0.87
CA LYS A 103 10.94 -6.79 0.62
C LYS A 103 10.64 -7.09 -0.85
N SER A 104 10.68 -6.09 -1.72
CA SER A 104 10.39 -6.26 -3.14
C SER A 104 11.32 -7.27 -3.79
N ASN A 105 10.75 -8.15 -4.61
CA ASN A 105 11.51 -9.04 -5.51
C ASN A 105 11.99 -8.32 -6.78
N GLN A 106 11.56 -7.08 -6.99
CA GLN A 106 11.84 -6.26 -8.19
C GLN A 106 12.85 -5.13 -7.94
N LYS A 107 13.65 -5.21 -6.86
CA LYS A 107 14.66 -4.19 -6.50
C LYS A 107 15.66 -3.88 -7.60
N ASN A 108 15.96 -4.88 -8.43
CA ASN A 108 16.87 -4.76 -9.57
C ASN A 108 16.27 -3.95 -10.73
N ILE A 109 14.96 -3.72 -10.75
CA ILE A 109 14.26 -2.96 -11.79
C ILE A 109 14.11 -1.50 -11.33
N GLY A 110 13.62 -1.28 -10.10
CA GLY A 110 13.43 0.06 -9.59
C GLY A 110 12.67 0.12 -8.26
N ILE A 111 12.25 1.33 -7.91
CA ILE A 111 11.57 1.63 -6.65
C ILE A 111 10.07 1.61 -6.87
N ILE A 112 9.35 0.88 -6.01
CA ILE A 112 7.89 0.86 -5.97
C ILE A 112 7.42 2.15 -5.31
N LYS A 113 6.53 2.89 -5.98
CA LYS A 113 6.06 4.23 -5.57
C LYS A 113 4.57 4.29 -5.23
N SER A 114 3.82 3.26 -5.58
CA SER A 114 2.37 3.21 -5.34
C SER A 114 1.86 1.77 -5.32
N SER A 115 0.57 1.63 -5.10
CA SER A 115 -0.17 0.38 -5.16
C SER A 115 -1.42 0.56 -6.02
N ASN A 116 -2.23 -0.47 -6.15
CA ASN A 116 -3.51 -0.44 -6.87
C ASN A 116 -4.67 -0.01 -5.95
N LEU A 117 -5.89 0.00 -6.47
CA LEU A 117 -7.11 0.43 -5.79
C LEU A 117 -7.34 -0.26 -4.44
N CYS A 118 -7.13 -1.56 -4.35
CA CYS A 118 -7.38 -2.35 -3.13
C CYS A 118 -6.13 -2.49 -2.25
N ALA A 119 -4.99 -1.93 -2.65
CA ALA A 119 -3.72 -1.93 -1.93
C ALA A 119 -3.06 -3.31 -1.74
N GLU A 120 -3.51 -4.35 -2.47
CA GLU A 120 -2.93 -5.70 -2.40
C GLU A 120 -1.72 -5.89 -3.31
N ILE A 121 -1.54 -5.05 -4.33
CA ILE A 121 -0.46 -5.15 -5.31
C ILE A 121 0.61 -4.11 -5.02
N VAL A 122 1.84 -4.55 -4.91
CA VAL A 122 3.02 -3.70 -4.72
C VAL A 122 4.11 -4.16 -5.68
N GLU A 123 4.03 -3.67 -6.91
CA GLU A 123 4.89 -4.00 -8.02
C GLU A 123 5.49 -2.74 -8.64
N TYR A 124 6.66 -2.91 -9.27
CA TYR A 124 7.30 -1.81 -9.98
C TYR A 124 6.46 -1.39 -11.19
N SER A 125 6.30 -0.09 -11.35
CA SER A 125 5.65 0.52 -12.51
C SER A 125 6.23 1.91 -12.75
N ASP A 126 6.43 2.26 -14.01
CA ASP A 126 6.88 3.60 -14.41
C ASP A 126 6.22 4.04 -15.73
N LYS A 127 6.74 5.10 -16.35
CA LYS A 127 6.21 5.63 -17.62
C LYS A 127 6.36 4.68 -18.81
N SER A 128 7.26 3.70 -18.73
CA SER A 128 7.57 2.76 -19.81
C SER A 128 7.07 1.35 -19.51
N GLU A 129 6.83 1.03 -18.25
CA GLU A 129 6.41 -0.31 -17.82
C GLU A 129 5.22 -0.19 -16.87
N THR A 130 4.10 -0.81 -17.24
CA THR A 130 2.90 -0.89 -16.40
C THR A 130 2.81 -2.27 -15.77
N SER A 131 2.78 -2.34 -14.45
CA SER A 131 2.52 -3.60 -13.75
C SER A 131 1.07 -4.05 -13.97
N VAL A 132 0.90 -5.35 -14.22
CA VAL A 132 -0.39 -5.98 -14.46
C VAL A 132 -0.53 -7.21 -13.57
N CYS A 133 -1.73 -7.42 -13.03
CA CYS A 133 -2.02 -8.56 -12.19
C CYS A 133 -3.21 -9.37 -12.73
N ASN A 134 -2.99 -10.67 -12.98
CA ASN A 134 -4.07 -11.61 -13.25
C ASN A 134 -4.51 -12.27 -11.94
N LEU A 135 -5.81 -12.26 -11.68
CA LEU A 135 -6.36 -12.65 -10.38
C LEU A 135 -7.15 -13.96 -10.45
N ALA A 136 -6.99 -14.77 -9.41
CA ALA A 136 -7.85 -15.90 -9.14
C ALA A 136 -8.15 -16.01 -7.65
N SER A 137 -9.31 -16.56 -7.30
CA SER A 137 -9.71 -16.76 -5.91
C SER A 137 -10.12 -18.21 -5.67
N ILE A 138 -9.68 -18.77 -4.55
CA ILE A 138 -10.00 -20.12 -4.13
C ILE A 138 -10.90 -20.09 -2.91
N ALA A 139 -12.09 -20.71 -3.00
CA ALA A 139 -13.05 -20.82 -1.91
C ALA A 139 -12.56 -21.82 -0.85
N LEU A 140 -11.76 -21.39 0.11
CA LEU A 140 -11.16 -22.24 1.13
C LEU A 140 -12.16 -23.16 1.90
N PRO A 141 -13.39 -22.72 2.24
CA PRO A 141 -14.37 -23.58 2.93
C PRO A 141 -14.78 -24.84 2.16
N LYS A 142 -14.59 -24.87 0.83
CA LYS A 142 -14.90 -26.03 -0.01
C LYS A 142 -13.99 -27.24 0.24
N PHE A 143 -12.85 -27.04 0.88
CA PHE A 143 -11.89 -28.10 1.21
C PHE A 143 -12.11 -28.71 2.60
N ILE A 144 -13.18 -28.33 3.29
CA ILE A 144 -13.56 -28.94 4.56
C ILE A 144 -14.36 -30.21 4.28
N LYS A 145 -13.80 -31.37 4.66
CA LYS A 145 -14.47 -32.66 4.59
C LYS A 145 -15.27 -32.93 5.86
N LYS A 146 -16.48 -33.45 5.70
CA LYS A 146 -17.24 -34.01 6.82
C LYS A 146 -16.66 -35.41 7.11
N SER A 147 -16.19 -35.62 8.33
CA SER A 147 -15.82 -36.97 8.78
C SER A 147 -17.06 -37.89 8.73
N LYS A 148 -16.84 -39.16 8.42
CA LYS A 148 -17.92 -40.19 8.40
C LYS A 148 -18.71 -40.25 9.70
N ASN A 149 -18.13 -39.84 10.83
CA ASN A 149 -18.73 -39.84 12.16
C ASN A 149 -19.32 -38.48 12.60
N ASN A 150 -19.40 -37.48 11.71
CA ASN A 150 -19.95 -36.14 11.95
C ASN A 150 -19.38 -35.35 13.13
N LYS A 151 -18.34 -35.86 13.82
CA LYS A 151 -17.77 -35.22 15.01
C LYS A 151 -16.50 -34.40 14.74
N ASN A 152 -15.74 -34.71 13.69
CA ASN A 152 -14.52 -33.97 13.35
C ASN A 152 -14.58 -33.49 11.91
N LYS A 153 -14.26 -32.22 11.69
CA LYS A 153 -14.05 -31.66 10.36
C LYS A 153 -12.56 -31.76 10.03
N GLU A 154 -12.22 -32.30 8.88
CA GLU A 154 -10.84 -32.36 8.39
C GLU A 154 -10.70 -31.44 7.17
N TYR A 155 -9.54 -30.83 7.05
CA TYR A 155 -9.22 -29.98 5.92
C TYR A 155 -8.46 -30.79 4.86
N ASP A 156 -8.95 -30.74 3.60
CA ASP A 156 -8.33 -31.47 2.49
C ASP A 156 -7.21 -30.66 1.84
N TYR A 157 -6.05 -30.66 2.47
CA TYR A 157 -4.86 -30.00 1.93
C TYR A 157 -4.43 -30.54 0.56
N LYS A 158 -4.69 -31.82 0.29
CA LYS A 158 -4.34 -32.46 -0.99
C LYS A 158 -5.19 -31.92 -2.15
N ALA A 159 -6.48 -31.74 -1.91
CA ALA A 159 -7.40 -31.12 -2.89
C ALA A 159 -7.06 -29.63 -3.07
N LEU A 160 -6.81 -28.90 -1.97
CA LEU A 160 -6.37 -27.49 -2.04
C LEU A 160 -5.09 -27.33 -2.88
N TYR A 161 -4.06 -28.17 -2.62
CA TYR A 161 -2.82 -28.16 -3.39
C TYR A 161 -3.07 -28.35 -4.91
N LYS A 162 -3.89 -29.35 -5.28
CA LYS A 162 -4.22 -29.61 -6.69
C LYS A 162 -4.95 -28.43 -7.33
N THR A 163 -5.90 -27.83 -6.60
CA THR A 163 -6.66 -26.68 -7.09
C THR A 163 -5.77 -25.46 -7.24
N ALA A 164 -4.92 -25.17 -6.27
CA ALA A 164 -3.96 -24.06 -6.34
C ALA A 164 -2.98 -24.22 -7.52
N LYS A 165 -2.46 -25.44 -7.70
CA LYS A 165 -1.56 -25.73 -8.84
C LYS A 165 -2.25 -25.51 -10.18
N LEU A 166 -3.51 -25.92 -10.31
CA LEU A 166 -4.28 -25.71 -11.54
C LEU A 166 -4.59 -24.21 -11.76
N ALA A 167 -4.97 -23.50 -10.71
CA ALA A 167 -5.24 -22.06 -10.80
C ALA A 167 -4.01 -21.27 -11.25
N ILE A 168 -2.84 -21.55 -10.66
CA ILE A 168 -1.57 -20.91 -11.05
C ILE A 168 -1.24 -21.21 -12.51
N LYS A 169 -1.35 -22.49 -12.94
CA LYS A 169 -1.11 -22.86 -14.32
C LYS A 169 -2.02 -22.09 -15.30
N ASN A 170 -3.30 -21.97 -14.97
CA ASN A 170 -4.25 -21.23 -15.81
C ASN A 170 -3.95 -19.73 -15.86
N LEU A 171 -3.54 -19.14 -14.73
CA LEU A 171 -3.12 -17.73 -14.69
C LEU A 171 -1.86 -17.49 -15.53
N ASP A 172 -0.92 -18.42 -15.51
CA ASP A 172 0.29 -18.38 -16.32
C ASP A 172 -0.04 -18.42 -17.82
N GLU A 173 -0.95 -19.33 -18.22
CA GLU A 173 -1.44 -19.40 -19.61
C GLU A 173 -2.20 -18.11 -20.02
N VAL A 174 -2.92 -17.45 -19.10
CA VAL A 174 -3.60 -16.17 -19.36
C VAL A 174 -2.60 -15.07 -19.70
N ILE A 175 -1.43 -15.04 -19.07
CA ILE A 175 -0.38 -14.06 -19.36
C ILE A 175 0.02 -14.12 -20.84
N ASP A 176 0.13 -15.34 -21.39
CA ASP A 176 0.59 -15.55 -22.77
C ASP A 176 -0.47 -15.20 -23.84
N ILE A 177 -1.76 -15.33 -23.51
CA ILE A 177 -2.85 -15.18 -24.48
C ILE A 177 -3.65 -13.88 -24.34
N ASN A 178 -3.47 -13.16 -23.23
CA ASN A 178 -4.20 -11.93 -22.97
C ASN A 178 -3.52 -10.72 -23.65
N PHE A 179 -4.30 -9.67 -23.85
CA PHE A 179 -3.78 -8.38 -24.35
C PHE A 179 -3.59 -7.45 -23.16
N TYR A 180 -2.43 -6.81 -23.09
CA TYR A 180 -2.09 -5.78 -22.11
C TYR A 180 -1.88 -4.43 -22.80
N PRO A 181 -2.30 -3.32 -22.16
CA PRO A 181 -2.16 -1.98 -22.74
C PRO A 181 -0.70 -1.52 -22.87
#